data_c68b338f6d136d14b22ca4282d328efa
#
_entry.id   c68b338f6d136d14b22ca4282d328efa
#
_cell.length_a   1.000
_cell.length_b   1.000
_cell.length_c   1.000
_cell.angle_alpha   90.00
_cell.angle_beta   90.00
_cell.angle_gamma   90.00
#
_symmetry.space_group_name_H-M   'P 1'
#
loop_
_entity.id
_entity.type
_entity.pdbx_description
1 polymer ?
#
loop_
_entity_poly.entity_id
_entity_poly.type
_entity_poly.pdbx_seq_one_letter_code
_entity_poly.pdbx_strand_id
1 'polypeptide(L)'
;MFCRCRASDRPRPALSDMTVMQNGLMGETGLRRTMPHWPQPGLIPRDPARGDRLETIAYFGSDQYEPQFVKTGAFQDALRQRGVRFVNRFQGEWHDYQHVDAVLAIRDCPPVVLATKPASKLINAWKAGVPALLGPEPAYRELRTSPLDFLEAASAEAVLDSIDRLQQESGLYRRMTEHGAKRAQAFDVNMLTQKWISLLEEARERNRRETLHPVMRSIRYLWNRQKINLGKRLSGWRD
;
A
#
# COMPACT_ATOMS: atom_id res chain seq x y z
N MET A 1 19.11 23.18 -14.86
CA MET A 1 18.50 23.30 -13.53
C MET A 1 17.72 22.02 -13.26
N PHE A 2 18.00 21.31 -12.16
CA PHE A 2 17.38 20.02 -11.86
C PHE A 2 16.30 20.22 -10.81
N CYS A 3 15.05 19.85 -11.14
CA CYS A 3 13.97 19.70 -10.18
C CYS A 3 14.11 18.34 -9.48
N ARG A 4 14.12 18.32 -8.15
CA ARG A 4 14.16 17.10 -7.35
C ARG A 4 12.78 16.79 -6.82
N CYS A 5 12.08 15.91 -7.53
CA CYS A 5 10.84 15.31 -7.08
C CYS A 5 11.17 13.92 -6.49
N ARG A 6 10.69 13.63 -5.29
CA ARG A 6 10.88 12.34 -4.64
C ARG A 6 9.55 11.77 -4.19
N ALA A 7 9.18 10.63 -4.75
CA ALA A 7 8.15 9.77 -4.19
C ALA A 7 8.75 8.97 -3.02
N SER A 8 8.10 8.97 -1.87
CA SER A 8 8.65 8.32 -0.70
C SER A 8 7.55 7.82 0.23
N ASP A 9 7.70 6.57 0.65
CA ASP A 9 7.03 5.99 1.80
C ASP A 9 7.79 6.25 3.12
N ARG A 10 8.72 7.20 3.13
CA ARG A 10 9.56 7.60 4.26
C ARG A 10 9.42 9.09 4.54
N PRO A 11 9.85 9.57 5.70
CA PRO A 11 9.86 10.99 6.02
C PRO A 11 10.55 11.84 4.94
N ARG A 12 10.13 13.11 4.86
CA ARG A 12 10.63 14.07 3.88
C ARG A 12 12.15 14.09 3.83
N PRO A 13 12.77 14.00 2.63
CA PRO A 13 14.21 14.15 2.47
C PRO A 13 14.66 15.59 2.81
N ALA A 14 15.91 15.72 3.26
CA ALA A 14 16.47 17.02 3.63
C ALA A 14 16.52 18.02 2.48
N LEU A 15 16.60 17.53 1.23
CA LEU A 15 16.62 18.35 0.03
C LEU A 15 15.69 17.76 -1.03
N SER A 16 14.57 18.44 -1.24
CA SER A 16 13.67 18.19 -2.38
C SER A 16 12.94 19.50 -2.71
N ASP A 17 12.72 19.74 -3.98
CA ASP A 17 11.91 20.87 -4.46
C ASP A 17 10.41 20.53 -4.29
N MET A 18 10.07 19.26 -4.45
CA MET A 18 8.74 18.73 -4.17
C MET A 18 8.86 17.32 -3.57
N THR A 19 7.99 16.99 -2.63
CA THR A 19 7.87 15.65 -2.05
C THR A 19 6.53 15.07 -2.44
N VAL A 20 6.53 13.85 -2.97
CA VAL A 20 5.32 13.10 -3.31
C VAL A 20 5.12 12.03 -2.26
N MET A 21 3.96 12.10 -1.59
CA MET A 21 3.53 11.10 -0.60
C MET A 21 2.60 10.11 -1.27
N GLN A 22 2.64 8.86 -0.82
CA GLN A 22 1.83 7.78 -1.39
C GLN A 22 0.50 7.56 -0.65
N ASN A 23 0.24 8.37 0.38
CA ASN A 23 -1.06 8.48 1.06
C ASN A 23 -1.29 9.93 1.49
N GLY A 24 -2.53 10.29 1.74
CA GLY A 24 -2.97 11.66 2.05
C GLY A 24 -2.85 12.08 3.51
N LEU A 25 -2.42 11.19 4.42
CA LEU A 25 -2.41 11.44 5.86
C LEU A 25 -1.63 12.67 6.29
N MET A 26 -0.55 12.97 5.61
CA MET A 26 0.27 14.13 5.94
C MET A 26 -0.25 15.43 5.30
N GLY A 27 -1.34 15.37 4.56
CA GLY A 27 -1.94 16.47 3.85
C GLY A 27 -1.05 17.05 2.74
N GLU A 28 -1.64 17.80 1.84
CA GLU A 28 -0.92 18.54 0.81
C GLU A 28 -0.45 19.89 1.35
N THR A 29 0.70 20.33 0.88
CA THR A 29 1.27 21.64 1.19
C THR A 29 1.85 22.24 -0.07
N GLY A 30 2.36 23.48 0.00
CA GLY A 30 3.06 24.08 -1.11
C GLY A 30 4.19 23.21 -1.70
N LEU A 31 4.81 22.30 -0.93
CA LEU A 31 5.93 21.43 -1.33
C LEU A 31 5.60 19.95 -1.29
N ARG A 32 4.37 19.57 -0.98
CA ARG A 32 3.94 18.19 -0.81
C ARG A 32 2.69 17.93 -1.63
N ARG A 33 2.70 16.82 -2.38
CA ARG A 33 1.56 16.30 -3.14
C ARG A 33 1.33 14.85 -2.80
N THR A 34 0.09 14.43 -2.89
CA THR A 34 -0.29 13.02 -2.75
C THR A 34 -0.44 12.40 -4.12
N MET A 35 0.15 11.23 -4.32
CA MET A 35 0.04 10.46 -5.54
C MET A 35 -0.15 8.99 -5.17
N PRO A 36 -1.20 8.32 -5.65
CA PRO A 36 -1.39 6.90 -5.44
C PRO A 36 -0.21 6.10 -5.94
N HIS A 37 0.06 4.98 -5.27
CA HIS A 37 1.06 4.03 -5.72
C HIS A 37 0.63 3.40 -7.05
N TRP A 38 1.59 3.12 -7.92
CA TRP A 38 1.38 2.33 -9.12
C TRP A 38 0.91 0.91 -8.77
N PRO A 39 0.01 0.33 -9.56
CA PRO A 39 -0.18 -1.12 -9.52
C PRO A 39 1.13 -1.84 -9.76
N GLN A 40 1.25 -3.05 -9.22
CA GLN A 40 2.47 -3.86 -9.41
C GLN A 40 2.75 -4.05 -10.90
N PRO A 41 3.94 -3.68 -11.40
CA PRO A 41 4.31 -3.92 -12.79
C PRO A 41 4.26 -5.41 -13.14
N GLY A 42 3.71 -5.74 -14.30
CA GLY A 42 3.60 -7.12 -14.77
C GLY A 42 2.60 -7.97 -13.96
N LEU A 43 1.66 -7.34 -13.23
CA LEU A 43 0.68 -8.07 -12.42
C LEU A 43 -0.10 -9.07 -13.28
N ILE A 44 -0.02 -10.35 -12.89
CA ILE A 44 -0.78 -11.46 -13.43
C ILE A 44 -2.03 -11.62 -12.56
N PRO A 45 -3.24 -11.40 -13.08
CA PRO A 45 -4.46 -11.53 -12.30
C PRO A 45 -4.74 -12.99 -11.93
N ARG A 46 -5.65 -13.17 -10.99
CA ARG A 46 -6.15 -14.48 -10.60
C ARG A 46 -6.79 -15.19 -11.79
N ASP A 47 -6.54 -16.50 -11.90
CA ASP A 47 -7.16 -17.35 -12.92
C ASP A 47 -8.71 -17.35 -12.76
N PRO A 48 -9.46 -16.87 -13.75
CA PRO A 48 -10.93 -16.86 -13.69
C PRO A 48 -11.57 -18.24 -13.54
N ALA A 49 -10.91 -19.31 -13.99
CA ALA A 49 -11.40 -20.69 -13.83
C ALA A 49 -11.52 -21.13 -12.37
N ARG A 50 -10.91 -20.40 -11.43
CA ARG A 50 -11.03 -20.66 -10.01
C ARG A 50 -12.40 -20.25 -9.43
N GLY A 51 -13.22 -19.48 -10.16
CA GLY A 51 -14.56 -19.06 -9.73
C GLY A 51 -14.53 -18.32 -8.38
N ASP A 52 -15.49 -18.59 -7.49
CA ASP A 52 -15.59 -17.97 -6.16
C ASP A 52 -14.87 -18.80 -5.06
N ARG A 53 -14.00 -19.73 -5.41
CA ARG A 53 -13.28 -20.60 -4.46
C ARG A 53 -12.28 -19.77 -3.63
N LEU A 54 -12.18 -20.11 -2.35
CA LEU A 54 -11.20 -19.54 -1.42
C LEU A 54 -10.36 -20.68 -0.83
N GLU A 55 -9.27 -21.04 -1.51
CA GLU A 55 -8.37 -22.12 -1.13
C GLU A 55 -6.95 -21.63 -0.79
N THR A 56 -6.58 -20.43 -1.25
CA THR A 56 -5.24 -19.90 -1.05
C THR A 56 -5.29 -18.43 -0.67
N ILE A 57 -4.81 -18.11 0.53
CA ILE A 57 -4.54 -16.72 0.93
C ILE A 57 -3.06 -16.43 0.85
N ALA A 58 -2.68 -15.25 0.35
CA ALA A 58 -1.28 -14.89 0.16
C ALA A 58 -0.89 -13.60 0.86
N TYR A 59 0.28 -13.60 1.50
CA TYR A 59 0.94 -12.40 1.98
C TYR A 59 2.01 -11.95 0.98
N PHE A 60 1.86 -10.74 0.45
CA PHE A 60 2.82 -10.14 -0.47
C PHE A 60 3.68 -9.12 0.28
N GLY A 61 4.85 -9.50 0.72
CA GLY A 61 5.70 -8.61 1.47
C GLY A 61 6.98 -9.24 1.98
N SER A 62 7.74 -8.45 2.74
CA SER A 62 8.90 -8.92 3.47
C SER A 62 8.45 -9.67 4.73
N ASP A 63 9.16 -10.71 5.09
CA ASP A 63 9.02 -11.47 6.35
C ASP A 63 9.20 -10.59 7.61
N GLN A 64 9.95 -9.49 7.48
CA GLN A 64 10.20 -8.54 8.56
C GLN A 64 8.92 -7.97 9.19
N TYR A 65 7.87 -7.78 8.39
CA TYR A 65 6.60 -7.17 8.83
C TYR A 65 5.43 -8.17 8.79
N GLU A 66 5.73 -9.43 8.59
CA GLU A 66 4.72 -10.49 8.60
C GLU A 66 4.20 -10.68 10.02
N PRO A 67 2.86 -10.75 10.23
CA PRO A 67 2.33 -10.93 11.57
C PRO A 67 2.72 -12.28 12.12
N GLN A 68 3.14 -12.32 13.39
CA GLN A 68 3.67 -13.54 14.00
C GLN A 68 2.64 -14.69 14.04
N PHE A 69 1.34 -14.37 14.15
CA PHE A 69 0.30 -15.41 14.20
C PHE A 69 0.26 -16.30 12.96
N VAL A 70 0.63 -15.81 11.77
CA VAL A 70 0.60 -16.64 10.55
C VAL A 70 1.59 -17.80 10.60
N LYS A 71 2.60 -17.73 11.46
CA LYS A 71 3.62 -18.77 11.66
C LYS A 71 3.25 -19.79 12.74
N THR A 72 2.17 -19.55 13.47
CA THR A 72 1.76 -20.47 14.55
C THR A 72 1.05 -21.71 14.02
N GLY A 73 1.32 -22.86 14.65
CA GLY A 73 0.62 -24.11 14.31
C GLY A 73 -0.91 -23.97 14.42
N ALA A 74 -1.38 -23.28 15.47
CA ALA A 74 -2.80 -23.09 15.70
C ALA A 74 -3.49 -22.35 14.52
N PHE A 75 -2.88 -21.30 14.00
CA PHE A 75 -3.44 -20.57 12.85
C PHE A 75 -3.40 -21.41 11.57
N GLN A 76 -2.28 -22.13 11.32
CA GLN A 76 -2.15 -23.01 10.16
C GLN A 76 -3.14 -24.17 10.21
N ASP A 77 -3.38 -24.74 11.40
CA ASP A 77 -4.39 -25.80 11.60
C ASP A 77 -5.81 -25.28 11.36
N ALA A 78 -6.12 -24.10 11.88
CA ALA A 78 -7.42 -23.44 11.67
C ALA A 78 -7.70 -23.13 10.19
N LEU A 79 -6.67 -22.75 9.42
CA LEU A 79 -6.77 -22.59 7.97
C LEU A 79 -7.03 -23.94 7.27
N ARG A 80 -6.27 -25.00 7.63
CA ARG A 80 -6.47 -26.33 7.05
C ARG A 80 -7.87 -26.88 7.28
N GLN A 81 -8.43 -26.67 8.47
CA GLN A 81 -9.82 -27.06 8.78
C GLN A 81 -10.84 -26.39 7.86
N ARG A 82 -10.53 -25.19 7.32
CA ARG A 82 -11.35 -24.45 6.36
C ARG A 82 -11.02 -24.75 4.90
N GLY A 83 -10.11 -25.70 4.64
CA GLY A 83 -9.63 -26.00 3.29
C GLY A 83 -8.78 -24.88 2.69
N VAL A 84 -8.22 -24.00 3.52
CA VAL A 84 -7.43 -22.84 3.08
C VAL A 84 -5.96 -23.04 3.42
N ARG A 85 -5.07 -22.69 2.49
CA ARG A 85 -3.63 -22.62 2.73
C ARG A 85 -3.13 -21.19 2.71
N PHE A 86 -2.13 -20.92 3.53
CA PHE A 86 -1.41 -19.66 3.53
C PHE A 86 -0.10 -19.79 2.74
N VAL A 87 0.19 -18.80 1.89
CA VAL A 87 1.44 -18.72 1.14
C VAL A 87 2.07 -17.34 1.26
N ASN A 88 3.40 -17.33 1.34
CA ASN A 88 4.20 -16.11 1.22
C ASN A 88 4.63 -15.91 -0.22
N ARG A 89 4.51 -14.67 -0.69
CA ARG A 89 5.06 -14.19 -1.95
C ARG A 89 6.16 -13.18 -1.67
N PHE A 90 7.41 -13.61 -1.86
CA PHE A 90 8.59 -12.79 -1.62
C PHE A 90 8.92 -11.89 -2.82
N GLN A 91 9.98 -11.11 -2.67
CA GLN A 91 10.50 -10.25 -3.75
C GLN A 91 10.80 -11.11 -5.01
N GLY A 92 10.25 -10.67 -6.15
CA GLY A 92 10.28 -11.42 -7.41
C GLY A 92 8.95 -12.06 -7.77
N GLU A 93 8.08 -12.36 -6.79
CA GLU A 93 6.78 -12.97 -7.01
C GLU A 93 5.60 -12.04 -6.68
N TRP A 94 5.84 -10.78 -6.35
CA TRP A 94 4.80 -9.82 -5.95
C TRP A 94 3.80 -9.48 -7.05
N HIS A 95 4.06 -9.87 -8.27
CA HIS A 95 3.20 -9.64 -9.42
C HIS A 95 2.27 -10.81 -9.73
N ASP A 96 2.51 -12.01 -9.17
CA ASP A 96 1.78 -13.23 -9.53
C ASP A 96 0.65 -13.54 -8.55
N TYR A 97 -0.59 -13.34 -9.03
CA TYR A 97 -1.83 -13.65 -8.31
C TYR A 97 -2.59 -14.83 -8.91
N GLN A 98 -2.04 -15.50 -9.94
CA GLN A 98 -2.75 -16.52 -10.72
C GLN A 98 -3.43 -17.59 -9.85
N HIS A 99 -2.76 -18.04 -8.78
CA HIS A 99 -3.25 -19.07 -7.87
C HIS A 99 -3.57 -18.54 -6.47
N VAL A 100 -3.86 -17.26 -6.34
CA VAL A 100 -4.21 -16.60 -5.08
C VAL A 100 -5.69 -16.26 -5.07
N ASP A 101 -6.39 -16.60 -3.99
CA ASP A 101 -7.83 -16.37 -3.87
C ASP A 101 -8.15 -15.17 -2.96
N ALA A 102 -7.26 -14.81 -2.04
CA ALA A 102 -7.36 -13.55 -1.29
C ALA A 102 -5.98 -13.06 -0.84
N VAL A 103 -5.87 -11.75 -0.66
CA VAL A 103 -4.68 -11.11 -0.11
C VAL A 103 -4.82 -10.96 1.39
N LEU A 104 -3.82 -11.40 2.15
CA LEU A 104 -3.63 -11.02 3.55
C LEU A 104 -2.56 -9.93 3.66
N ALA A 105 -2.89 -8.78 4.26
CA ALA A 105 -1.91 -7.73 4.47
C ALA A 105 -2.14 -7.02 5.81
N ILE A 106 -1.69 -7.68 6.85
CA ILE A 106 -1.56 -7.13 8.20
C ILE A 106 -0.06 -7.01 8.45
N ARG A 107 0.38 -5.86 8.93
CA ARG A 107 1.81 -5.62 9.21
C ARG A 107 2.05 -5.47 10.71
N ASP A 108 3.03 -6.19 11.19
CA ASP A 108 3.56 -6.01 12.55
C ASP A 108 4.69 -4.98 12.49
N CYS A 109 4.31 -3.69 12.58
CA CYS A 109 5.29 -2.61 12.59
C CYS A 109 4.75 -1.36 13.31
N PRO A 110 5.64 -0.46 13.78
CA PRO A 110 5.25 0.73 14.52
C PRO A 110 4.26 1.62 13.75
N PRO A 111 3.32 2.29 14.42
CA PRO A 111 2.32 3.17 13.79
C PRO A 111 2.92 4.25 12.89
N VAL A 112 4.09 4.79 13.26
CA VAL A 112 4.80 5.79 12.46
C VAL A 112 5.27 5.24 11.11
N VAL A 113 5.56 3.94 11.02
CA VAL A 113 5.91 3.26 9.79
C VAL A 113 4.64 3.02 8.95
N LEU A 114 3.57 2.55 9.59
CA LEU A 114 2.27 2.35 8.92
C LEU A 114 1.75 3.63 8.28
N ALA A 115 1.90 4.78 8.96
CA ALA A 115 1.46 6.08 8.46
C ALA A 115 2.15 6.50 7.14
N THR A 116 3.28 5.92 6.80
CA THR A 116 4.01 6.24 5.55
C THR A 116 3.77 5.23 4.43
N LYS A 117 3.12 4.10 4.71
CA LYS A 117 2.95 3.02 3.73
C LYS A 117 1.87 3.35 2.71
N PRO A 118 2.07 2.97 1.43
CA PRO A 118 1.04 3.07 0.41
C PRO A 118 -0.01 1.96 0.54
N ALA A 119 -1.18 2.19 -0.07
CA ALA A 119 -2.24 1.20 -0.18
C ALA A 119 -1.99 0.17 -1.32
N SER A 120 -0.74 -0.10 -1.69
CA SER A 120 -0.38 -0.92 -2.85
C SER A 120 -1.02 -2.31 -2.85
N LYS A 121 -1.10 -2.97 -1.68
CA LYS A 121 -1.68 -4.32 -1.59
C LYS A 121 -3.17 -4.34 -1.87
N LEU A 122 -3.91 -3.31 -1.44
CA LEU A 122 -5.32 -3.15 -1.76
C LEU A 122 -5.53 -2.88 -3.26
N ILE A 123 -4.76 -1.95 -3.83
CA ILE A 123 -4.82 -1.62 -5.27
C ILE A 123 -4.51 -2.85 -6.12
N ASN A 124 -3.49 -3.61 -5.74
CA ASN A 124 -3.11 -4.84 -6.43
C ASN A 124 -4.17 -5.93 -6.29
N ALA A 125 -4.79 -6.10 -5.12
CA ALA A 125 -5.88 -7.05 -4.92
C ALA A 125 -7.08 -6.74 -5.84
N TRP A 126 -7.47 -5.46 -5.94
CA TRP A 126 -8.51 -5.02 -6.87
C TRP A 126 -8.16 -5.32 -8.33
N LYS A 127 -6.90 -5.02 -8.74
CA LYS A 127 -6.40 -5.30 -10.09
C LYS A 127 -6.30 -6.80 -10.38
N ALA A 128 -5.98 -7.58 -9.38
CA ALA A 128 -5.85 -9.03 -9.50
C ALA A 128 -7.20 -9.77 -9.48
N GLY A 129 -8.28 -9.10 -9.10
CA GLY A 129 -9.62 -9.70 -8.97
C GLY A 129 -9.74 -10.61 -7.76
N VAL A 130 -9.14 -10.24 -6.62
CA VAL A 130 -9.20 -11.01 -5.37
C VAL A 130 -9.66 -10.13 -4.20
N PRO A 131 -10.41 -10.66 -3.22
CA PRO A 131 -10.68 -9.99 -1.96
C PRO A 131 -9.41 -9.70 -1.18
N ALA A 132 -9.45 -8.68 -0.34
CA ALA A 132 -8.34 -8.30 0.53
C ALA A 132 -8.76 -8.32 2.00
N LEU A 133 -7.94 -8.99 2.84
CA LEU A 133 -8.02 -9.03 4.29
C LEU A 133 -6.88 -8.17 4.83
N LEU A 134 -7.18 -6.98 5.32
CA LEU A 134 -6.19 -5.95 5.58
C LEU A 134 -6.20 -5.48 7.03
N GLY A 135 -5.02 -5.16 7.53
CA GLY A 135 -4.88 -4.51 8.82
C GLY A 135 -5.49 -3.10 8.86
N PRO A 136 -5.70 -2.52 10.05
CA PRO A 136 -6.29 -1.20 10.25
C PRO A 136 -5.31 -0.08 9.86
N GLU A 137 -4.72 -0.18 8.66
CA GLU A 137 -3.73 0.76 8.19
C GLU A 137 -4.38 2.02 7.61
N PRO A 138 -3.85 3.21 7.95
CA PRO A 138 -4.41 4.48 7.50
C PRO A 138 -4.59 4.58 5.98
N ALA A 139 -3.61 4.10 5.20
CA ALA A 139 -3.66 4.15 3.74
C ALA A 139 -4.79 3.31 3.13
N TYR A 140 -5.13 2.17 3.75
CA TYR A 140 -6.29 1.37 3.32
C TYR A 140 -7.60 2.06 3.68
N ARG A 141 -7.69 2.58 4.92
CA ARG A 141 -8.88 3.30 5.39
C ARG A 141 -9.16 4.58 4.59
N GLU A 142 -8.11 5.27 4.13
CA GLU A 142 -8.23 6.44 3.25
C GLU A 142 -8.94 6.09 1.93
N LEU A 143 -8.70 4.91 1.38
CA LEU A 143 -9.34 4.46 0.15
C LEU A 143 -10.71 3.81 0.38
N ARG A 144 -11.12 3.60 1.62
CA ARG A 144 -12.37 2.92 1.93
C ARG A 144 -13.57 3.79 1.65
N THR A 145 -14.42 3.36 0.74
CA THR A 145 -15.70 4.00 0.40
C THR A 145 -16.89 3.05 0.55
N SER A 146 -16.60 1.75 0.71
CA SER A 146 -17.61 0.68 0.82
C SER A 146 -17.10 -0.44 1.74
N PRO A 147 -18.00 -1.19 2.40
CA PRO A 147 -17.64 -2.45 3.07
C PRO A 147 -17.05 -3.50 2.14
N LEU A 148 -17.30 -3.39 0.82
CA LEU A 148 -16.79 -4.30 -0.20
C LEU A 148 -15.35 -3.95 -0.66
N ASP A 149 -14.79 -2.84 -0.22
CA ASP A 149 -13.41 -2.47 -0.60
C ASP A 149 -12.38 -3.46 -0.05
N PHE A 150 -12.55 -3.86 1.21
CA PHE A 150 -11.74 -4.88 1.89
C PHE A 150 -12.39 -5.29 3.22
N LEU A 151 -12.01 -6.46 3.74
CA LEU A 151 -12.33 -6.88 5.10
C LEU A 151 -11.19 -6.46 6.03
N GLU A 152 -11.50 -5.66 7.06
CA GLU A 152 -10.51 -5.21 8.03
C GLU A 152 -10.34 -6.27 9.12
N ALA A 153 -9.11 -6.71 9.34
CA ALA A 153 -8.76 -7.71 10.34
C ALA A 153 -7.48 -7.29 11.08
N ALA A 154 -7.51 -7.31 12.41
CA ALA A 154 -6.40 -6.92 13.26
C ALA A 154 -5.77 -8.09 14.04
N SER A 155 -6.36 -9.28 13.96
CA SER A 155 -5.92 -10.48 14.70
C SER A 155 -6.11 -11.74 13.87
N ALA A 156 -5.58 -12.87 14.35
CA ALA A 156 -5.77 -14.19 13.76
C ALA A 156 -7.27 -14.55 13.67
N GLU A 157 -8.02 -14.33 14.75
CA GLU A 157 -9.46 -14.62 14.83
C GLU A 157 -10.23 -13.80 13.78
N ALA A 158 -9.94 -12.49 13.68
CA ALA A 158 -10.60 -11.63 12.69
C ALA A 158 -10.28 -12.03 11.24
N VAL A 159 -9.10 -12.58 10.99
CA VAL A 159 -8.77 -13.18 9.67
C VAL A 159 -9.59 -14.42 9.41
N LEU A 160 -9.68 -15.33 10.40
CA LEU A 160 -10.48 -16.56 10.28
C LEU A 160 -11.97 -16.25 10.09
N ASP A 161 -12.53 -15.31 10.84
CA ASP A 161 -13.90 -14.82 10.66
C ASP A 161 -14.13 -14.24 9.26
N SER A 162 -13.14 -13.50 8.74
CA SER A 162 -13.21 -12.95 7.38
C SER A 162 -13.20 -14.05 6.30
N ILE A 163 -12.44 -15.12 6.52
CA ILE A 163 -12.41 -16.30 5.66
C ILE A 163 -13.78 -17.01 5.70
N ASP A 164 -14.30 -17.25 6.89
CA ASP A 164 -15.60 -17.89 7.08
C ASP A 164 -16.70 -17.10 6.37
N ARG A 165 -16.70 -15.77 6.48
CA ARG A 165 -17.64 -14.90 5.76
C ARG A 165 -17.50 -15.02 4.25
N LEU A 166 -16.28 -15.02 3.70
CA LEU A 166 -16.05 -15.16 2.26
C LEU A 166 -16.53 -16.52 1.72
N GLN A 167 -16.47 -17.58 2.53
CA GLN A 167 -16.90 -18.92 2.15
C GLN A 167 -18.41 -19.14 2.32
N GLN A 168 -19.01 -18.55 3.36
CA GLN A 168 -20.39 -18.87 3.78
C GLN A 168 -21.42 -17.83 3.33
N GLU A 169 -21.04 -16.53 3.28
CA GLU A 169 -21.95 -15.48 2.85
C GLU A 169 -22.15 -15.50 1.34
N SER A 170 -23.36 -15.87 0.90
CA SER A 170 -23.69 -16.04 -0.51
C SER A 170 -23.29 -14.83 -1.35
N GLY A 171 -22.41 -15.06 -2.32
CA GLY A 171 -21.98 -14.08 -3.30
C GLY A 171 -21.10 -12.95 -2.73
N LEU A 172 -20.68 -12.96 -1.45
CA LEU A 172 -19.79 -11.92 -0.90
C LEU A 172 -18.48 -11.85 -1.70
N TYR A 173 -17.85 -13.00 -1.96
CA TYR A 173 -16.62 -13.10 -2.74
C TYR A 173 -16.77 -12.37 -4.08
N ARG A 174 -17.81 -12.71 -4.84
CA ARG A 174 -18.10 -12.11 -6.15
C ARG A 174 -18.38 -10.63 -6.05
N ARG A 175 -19.24 -10.20 -5.11
CA ARG A 175 -19.51 -8.77 -4.92
C ARG A 175 -18.24 -7.96 -4.62
N MET A 176 -17.32 -8.51 -3.82
CA MET A 176 -16.04 -7.84 -3.52
C MET A 176 -15.13 -7.77 -4.76
N THR A 177 -15.03 -8.82 -5.55
CA THR A 177 -14.19 -8.83 -6.76
C THR A 177 -14.74 -7.90 -7.84
N GLU A 178 -16.04 -7.91 -8.08
CA GLU A 178 -16.71 -7.00 -9.02
C GLU A 178 -16.58 -5.53 -8.58
N HIS A 179 -16.76 -5.27 -7.28
CA HIS A 179 -16.54 -3.94 -6.72
C HIS A 179 -15.08 -3.51 -6.89
N GLY A 180 -14.13 -4.39 -6.54
CA GLY A 180 -12.70 -4.15 -6.70
C GLY A 180 -12.31 -3.83 -8.14
N ALA A 181 -12.87 -4.54 -9.12
CA ALA A 181 -12.63 -4.29 -10.54
C ALA A 181 -13.04 -2.86 -10.96
N LYS A 182 -14.16 -2.36 -10.43
CA LYS A 182 -14.60 -0.97 -10.65
C LYS A 182 -13.63 0.02 -9.97
N ARG A 183 -13.22 -0.27 -8.73
CA ARG A 183 -12.25 0.55 -7.99
C ARG A 183 -10.89 0.62 -8.68
N ALA A 184 -10.44 -0.49 -9.26
CA ALA A 184 -9.16 -0.60 -9.95
C ALA A 184 -9.02 0.35 -11.15
N GLN A 185 -10.12 0.77 -11.77
CA GLN A 185 -10.10 1.71 -12.90
C GLN A 185 -9.47 3.06 -12.53
N ALA A 186 -9.66 3.52 -11.28
CA ALA A 186 -9.07 4.77 -10.80
C ALA A 186 -7.53 4.72 -10.68
N PHE A 187 -6.95 3.51 -10.76
CA PHE A 187 -5.51 3.25 -10.67
C PHE A 187 -4.95 2.72 -11.98
N ASP A 188 -5.58 3.08 -13.10
CA ASP A 188 -5.06 2.78 -14.43
C ASP A 188 -3.70 3.45 -14.66
N VAL A 189 -2.79 2.72 -15.33
CA VAL A 189 -1.41 3.16 -15.53
C VAL A 189 -1.37 4.45 -16.37
N ASN A 190 -2.21 4.58 -17.40
CA ASN A 190 -2.23 5.78 -18.23
C ASN A 190 -2.73 6.99 -17.45
N MET A 191 -3.79 6.82 -16.64
CA MET A 191 -4.29 7.88 -15.76
C MET A 191 -3.24 8.34 -14.75
N LEU A 192 -2.56 7.39 -14.12
CA LEU A 192 -1.47 7.72 -13.17
C LEU A 192 -0.30 8.39 -13.87
N THR A 193 0.05 7.95 -15.08
CA THR A 193 1.09 8.59 -15.90
C THR A 193 0.75 10.05 -16.18
N GLN A 194 -0.47 10.36 -16.59
CA GLN A 194 -0.91 11.74 -16.82
C GLN A 194 -0.83 12.59 -15.55
N LYS A 195 -1.26 12.05 -14.41
CA LYS A 195 -1.12 12.73 -13.11
C LYS A 195 0.34 13.01 -12.77
N TRP A 196 1.24 12.06 -13.02
CA TRP A 196 2.68 12.25 -12.81
C TRP A 196 3.27 13.29 -13.75
N ILE A 197 2.89 13.31 -15.03
CA ILE A 197 3.33 14.34 -16.00
C ILE A 197 2.92 15.73 -15.48
N SER A 198 1.64 15.92 -15.15
CA SER A 198 1.13 17.20 -14.63
C SER A 198 1.87 17.63 -13.35
N LEU A 199 2.14 16.69 -12.44
CA LEU A 199 2.88 16.97 -11.21
C LEU A 199 4.33 17.39 -11.48
N LEU A 200 5.00 16.73 -12.43
CA LEU A 200 6.37 17.07 -12.82
C LEU A 200 6.43 18.43 -13.51
N GLU A 201 5.43 18.77 -14.32
CA GLU A 201 5.30 20.10 -14.93
C GLU A 201 5.10 21.19 -13.87
N GLU A 202 4.21 20.97 -12.89
CA GLU A 202 4.05 21.86 -11.74
C GLU A 202 5.37 22.07 -10.99
N ALA A 203 6.07 20.97 -10.70
CA ALA A 203 7.35 21.03 -10.00
C ALA A 203 8.42 21.78 -10.80
N ARG A 204 8.45 21.63 -12.14
CA ARG A 204 9.34 22.34 -13.05
C ARG A 204 9.04 23.83 -13.07
N GLU A 205 7.78 24.19 -13.24
CA GLU A 205 7.35 25.58 -13.30
C GLU A 205 7.64 26.32 -11.99
N ARG A 206 7.34 25.67 -10.86
CA ARG A 206 7.65 26.20 -9.55
C ARG A 206 9.15 26.42 -9.36
N ASN A 207 9.98 25.45 -9.75
CA ASN A 207 11.43 25.56 -9.65
C ASN A 207 12.00 26.69 -10.54
N ARG A 208 11.32 27.06 -11.62
CA ARG A 208 11.69 28.23 -12.44
C ARG A 208 11.39 29.54 -11.72
N ARG A 209 10.27 29.62 -10.98
CA ARG A 209 9.86 30.82 -10.25
C ARG A 209 10.63 31.02 -8.94
N GLU A 210 10.93 29.93 -8.23
CA GLU A 210 11.60 29.94 -6.92
C GLU A 210 13.10 29.59 -7.03
N THR A 211 13.89 30.37 -7.81
CA THR A 211 15.34 30.18 -7.87
C THR A 211 16.01 30.70 -6.61
N LEU A 212 16.19 29.84 -5.62
CA LEU A 212 17.01 30.16 -4.46
C LEU A 212 18.50 30.21 -4.84
N HIS A 213 19.20 31.25 -4.38
CA HIS A 213 20.65 31.34 -4.49
C HIS A 213 21.30 30.04 -3.90
N PRO A 214 22.39 29.51 -4.48
CA PRO A 214 23.04 28.26 -4.02
C PRO A 214 23.33 28.23 -2.52
N VAL A 215 23.77 29.34 -1.94
CA VAL A 215 24.03 29.48 -0.49
C VAL A 215 22.77 29.24 0.32
N MET A 216 21.65 29.83 -0.07
CA MET A 216 20.36 29.67 0.62
C MET A 216 19.84 28.22 0.50
N ARG A 217 20.11 27.54 -0.62
CA ARG A 217 19.83 26.11 -0.76
C ARG A 217 20.64 25.27 0.24
N SER A 218 21.91 25.57 0.42
CA SER A 218 22.77 24.88 1.39
C SER A 218 22.31 25.10 2.83
N ILE A 219 21.97 26.34 3.21
CA ILE A 219 21.44 26.66 4.54
C ILE A 219 20.11 25.90 4.76
N ARG A 220 19.20 25.92 3.80
CA ARG A 220 17.94 25.18 3.87
C ARG A 220 18.15 23.67 4.01
N TYR A 221 19.14 23.11 3.32
CA TYR A 221 19.53 21.70 3.44
C TYR A 221 19.98 21.36 4.87
N LEU A 222 20.92 22.11 5.41
CA LEU A 222 21.45 21.89 6.76
C LEU A 222 20.34 22.00 7.82
N TRP A 223 19.49 23.01 7.72
CA TRP A 223 18.35 23.19 8.61
C TRP A 223 17.36 22.02 8.56
N ASN A 224 16.97 21.60 7.36
CA ASN A 224 16.06 20.47 7.18
C ASN A 224 16.69 19.15 7.67
N ARG A 225 17.98 18.95 7.44
CA ARG A 225 18.70 17.77 7.94
C ARG A 225 18.69 17.71 9.46
N GLN A 226 18.92 18.83 10.13
CA GLN A 226 18.85 18.88 11.59
C GLN A 226 17.45 18.57 12.11
N LYS A 227 16.40 19.14 11.51
CA LYS A 227 15.00 18.82 11.87
C LYS A 227 14.67 17.34 11.71
N ILE A 228 15.11 16.72 10.60
CA ILE A 228 14.88 15.30 10.36
C ILE A 228 15.60 14.43 11.39
N ASN A 229 16.87 14.75 11.69
CA ASN A 229 17.64 14.02 12.67
C ASN A 229 17.03 14.14 14.09
N LEU A 230 16.54 15.32 14.45
CA LEU A 230 15.85 15.51 15.71
C LEU A 230 14.54 14.72 15.76
N GLY A 231 13.75 14.75 14.68
CA GLY A 231 12.52 13.97 14.57
C GLY A 231 12.76 12.47 14.68
N LYS A 232 13.81 11.93 14.04
CA LYS A 232 14.21 10.52 14.16
C LYS A 232 14.55 10.14 15.60
N ARG A 233 15.29 11.00 16.31
CA ARG A 233 15.63 10.76 17.73
C ARG A 233 14.40 10.73 18.64
N LEU A 234 13.44 11.62 18.39
CA LEU A 234 12.23 11.73 19.22
C LEU A 234 11.20 10.64 18.91
N SER A 235 11.13 10.14 17.69
CA SER A 235 10.16 9.12 17.26
C SER A 235 10.67 7.68 17.39
N GLY A 236 11.93 7.45 17.81
CA GLY A 236 12.53 6.12 17.86
C GLY A 236 12.73 5.48 16.48
N TRP A 237 12.62 6.23 15.41
CA TRP A 237 12.81 5.76 14.04
C TRP A 237 14.26 5.34 13.82
N ARG A 238 14.48 4.05 13.56
CA ARG A 238 15.77 3.52 13.05
C ARG A 238 15.61 3.23 11.56
N ASP A 239 16.62 3.57 10.78
CA ASP A 239 16.67 3.30 9.31
C ASP A 239 16.66 1.81 9.02
#